data_5a0d9594bccbbaeb03b4e3b0ee76d93f
#
_entry.id   5a0d9594bccbbaeb03b4e3b0ee76d93f
#
_cell.length_a   1.000
_cell.length_b   1.000
_cell.length_c   1.000
_cell.angle_alpha   90.00
_cell.angle_beta   90.00
_cell.angle_gamma   90.00
#
_symmetry.space_group_name_H-M   'P 1'
#
loop_
_entity.id
_entity.type
_entity.pdbx_description
1 polymer ?
#
loop_
_entity_poly.entity_id
_entity_poly.type
_entity_poly.pdbx_seq_one_letter_code
_entity_poly.pdbx_strand_id
1 'polypeptide(L)'
;MAIATQPASLTTGETIDLWSAKSMKVMKDEWPRLRCRFVNADPVGRWDDFILSEWEMEACGWEDFHPHSETNFLVEGELYIESEGKTVILRPGDSARVNPGQLGRYWAPVYARMVTVYGPNPQGAESHSFRYYEI
;
A
#
# COMPACT_ATOMS: atom_id res chain seq x y z
N MET A 1 -19.00 -13.84 -23.06
CA MET A 1 -19.99 -12.86 -22.57
C MET A 1 -19.44 -11.47 -22.78
N ALA A 2 -20.22 -10.60 -23.35
CA ALA A 2 -19.79 -9.22 -23.48
C ALA A 2 -19.94 -8.50 -22.16
N ILE A 3 -18.91 -7.78 -21.76
CA ILE A 3 -18.94 -6.94 -20.59
C ILE A 3 -19.28 -5.52 -21.02
N ALA A 4 -20.36 -5.00 -20.48
CA ALA A 4 -20.72 -3.62 -20.76
C ALA A 4 -19.65 -2.68 -20.25
N THR A 5 -19.33 -1.65 -21.03
CA THR A 5 -18.41 -0.61 -20.58
C THR A 5 -19.07 0.18 -19.48
N GLN A 6 -18.40 0.25 -18.34
CA GLN A 6 -18.90 1.01 -17.20
C GLN A 6 -18.37 2.44 -17.24
N PRO A 7 -19.19 3.41 -16.85
CA PRO A 7 -18.67 4.76 -16.65
C PRO A 7 -17.65 4.74 -15.53
N ALA A 8 -16.62 5.57 -15.66
CA ALA A 8 -15.59 5.70 -14.64
C ALA A 8 -16.15 6.18 -13.31
N SER A 9 -17.30 6.80 -13.31
CA SER A 9 -17.93 7.38 -12.14
C SER A 9 -19.10 6.53 -11.66
N LEU A 10 -18.86 5.27 -11.35
CA LEU A 10 -19.90 4.48 -10.70
C LEU A 10 -20.24 5.11 -9.37
N THR A 11 -21.54 5.20 -9.12
CA THR A 11 -22.03 5.72 -7.85
C THR A 11 -22.02 4.62 -6.79
N THR A 12 -21.87 5.04 -5.54
CA THR A 12 -22.06 4.16 -4.41
C THR A 12 -23.52 3.71 -4.34
N GLY A 13 -23.76 2.50 -3.85
CA GLY A 13 -25.06 1.90 -3.76
C GLY A 13 -25.45 1.05 -4.95
N GLU A 14 -24.63 1.04 -6.00
CA GLU A 14 -24.75 0.09 -7.09
C GLU A 14 -24.20 -1.27 -6.68
N THR A 15 -24.45 -2.30 -7.49
CA THR A 15 -23.95 -3.65 -7.21
C THR A 15 -22.44 -3.80 -7.39
N ILE A 16 -21.82 -2.91 -8.16
CA ILE A 16 -20.39 -2.93 -8.44
C ILE A 16 -19.86 -1.50 -8.36
N ASP A 17 -18.79 -1.33 -7.60
CA ASP A 17 -18.03 -0.09 -7.60
C ASP A 17 -16.80 -0.27 -8.50
N LEU A 18 -16.55 0.70 -9.36
CA LEU A 18 -15.41 0.69 -10.27
C LEU A 18 -14.51 1.88 -10.02
N TRP A 19 -13.23 1.61 -9.85
CA TRP A 19 -12.20 2.65 -9.79
C TRP A 19 -11.28 2.49 -10.99
N SER A 20 -11.20 3.53 -11.83
CA SER A 20 -10.35 3.53 -13.01
C SER A 20 -8.87 3.55 -12.63
N ALA A 21 -8.05 3.00 -13.50
CA ALA A 21 -6.60 3.04 -13.33
C ALA A 21 -6.09 4.48 -13.28
N LYS A 22 -5.14 4.72 -12.39
CA LYS A 22 -4.43 6.00 -12.26
C LYS A 22 -2.95 5.73 -12.16
N SER A 23 -2.14 6.68 -12.57
CA SER A 23 -0.69 6.58 -12.43
C SER A 23 -0.28 6.68 -10.98
N MET A 24 0.74 5.92 -10.61
CA MET A 24 1.42 6.12 -9.34
C MET A 24 2.22 7.42 -9.36
N LYS A 25 2.31 8.08 -8.23
CA LYS A 25 3.05 9.34 -8.06
C LYS A 25 3.96 9.24 -6.84
N VAL A 26 5.03 9.99 -6.84
CA VAL A 26 5.87 10.13 -5.64
C VAL A 26 5.03 10.75 -4.52
N MET A 27 5.22 10.25 -3.31
CA MET A 27 4.52 10.79 -2.14
C MET A 27 5.01 12.19 -1.80
N LYS A 28 6.31 12.42 -1.96
CA LYS A 28 6.98 13.70 -1.77
C LYS A 28 8.12 13.81 -2.78
N ASP A 29 8.43 15.03 -3.18
CA ASP A 29 9.53 15.27 -4.12
C ASP A 29 10.87 14.77 -3.58
N GLU A 30 11.05 14.79 -2.25
CA GLU A 30 12.27 14.32 -1.58
C GLU A 30 12.38 12.79 -1.59
N TRP A 31 11.33 12.06 -1.98
CA TRP A 31 11.29 10.60 -2.00
C TRP A 31 11.06 10.07 -3.42
N PRO A 32 11.98 10.33 -4.36
CA PRO A 32 11.74 10.08 -5.78
C PRO A 32 11.66 8.60 -6.15
N ARG A 33 12.14 7.70 -5.28
CA ARG A 33 12.15 6.26 -5.56
C ARG A 33 10.99 5.50 -4.94
N LEU A 34 10.08 6.22 -4.30
CA LEU A 34 8.89 5.66 -3.68
C LEU A 34 7.65 6.28 -4.32
N ARG A 35 6.87 5.47 -5.04
CA ARG A 35 5.65 5.90 -5.72
C ARG A 35 4.47 5.08 -5.24
N CYS A 36 3.31 5.70 -5.22
CA CYS A 36 2.09 5.01 -4.83
C CYS A 36 0.85 5.64 -5.46
N ARG A 37 -0.25 4.93 -5.36
CA ARG A 37 -1.60 5.45 -5.58
C ARG A 37 -2.56 4.78 -4.61
N PHE A 38 -3.53 5.52 -4.15
CA PHE A 38 -4.63 4.98 -3.35
C PHE A 38 -5.82 4.81 -4.27
N VAL A 39 -6.45 3.64 -4.24
CA VAL A 39 -7.46 3.26 -5.24
C VAL A 39 -8.84 3.75 -4.84
N ASN A 40 -9.33 3.36 -3.67
CA ASN A 40 -10.71 3.60 -3.27
C ASN A 40 -10.89 4.71 -2.24
N ALA A 41 -9.84 5.08 -1.52
CA ALA A 41 -9.88 6.17 -0.54
C ALA A 41 -8.46 6.56 -0.15
N ASP A 42 -8.29 7.76 0.37
CA ASP A 42 -7.02 8.18 0.97
C ASP A 42 -6.95 7.67 2.42
N PRO A 43 -5.79 7.22 2.88
CA PRO A 43 -5.64 6.69 4.25
C PRO A 43 -5.52 7.82 5.28
N VAL A 44 -6.57 8.61 5.40
CA VAL A 44 -6.62 9.78 6.29
C VAL A 44 -7.83 9.66 7.20
N GLY A 45 -7.63 9.91 8.48
CA GLY A 45 -8.70 9.88 9.46
C GLY A 45 -9.21 8.46 9.71
N ARG A 46 -10.52 8.35 9.82
CA ARG A 46 -11.21 7.11 10.11
C ARG A 46 -11.70 6.43 8.83
N TRP A 47 -11.54 5.12 8.74
CA TRP A 47 -12.22 4.31 7.73
C TRP A 47 -12.61 2.96 8.33
N ASP A 48 -13.74 2.43 7.90
CA ASP A 48 -14.32 1.20 8.46
C ASP A 48 -14.16 0.00 7.54
N ASP A 49 -13.72 0.22 6.30
CA ASP A 49 -13.51 -0.83 5.31
C ASP A 49 -12.03 -0.90 4.95
N PHE A 50 -11.69 -1.54 3.87
CA PHE A 50 -10.32 -1.68 3.42
C PHE A 50 -9.94 -0.55 2.47
N ILE A 51 -8.67 -0.18 2.48
CA ILE A 51 -8.10 0.72 1.47
C ILE A 51 -7.13 -0.08 0.62
N LEU A 52 -7.37 -0.07 -0.68
CA LEU A 52 -6.51 -0.70 -1.66
C LEU A 52 -5.54 0.34 -2.20
N SER A 53 -4.27 -0.02 -2.27
CA SER A 53 -3.23 0.84 -2.81
C SER A 53 -2.24 0.04 -3.65
N GLU A 54 -1.45 0.74 -4.41
CA GLU A 54 -0.37 0.17 -5.20
C GLU A 54 0.89 0.99 -4.93
N TRP A 55 2.01 0.28 -4.76
CA TRP A 55 3.29 0.89 -4.40
C TRP A 55 4.39 0.39 -5.31
N GLU A 56 5.37 1.25 -5.52
CA GLU A 56 6.56 0.92 -6.29
C GLU A 56 7.78 1.52 -5.59
N MET A 57 8.81 0.69 -5.41
CA MET A 57 10.05 1.06 -4.75
C MET A 57 11.23 0.71 -5.63
N GLU A 58 12.16 1.65 -5.79
CA GLU A 58 13.38 1.46 -6.56
C GLU A 58 14.60 1.75 -5.69
N ALA A 59 15.29 0.70 -5.24
CA ALA A 59 16.49 0.82 -4.42
C ALA A 59 16.29 1.83 -3.27
N CYS A 60 15.25 1.60 -2.47
CA CYS A 60 14.92 2.46 -1.33
C CYS A 60 14.23 1.67 -0.23
N GLY A 61 14.06 2.32 0.91
CA GLY A 61 13.34 1.79 2.05
C GLY A 61 12.36 2.79 2.63
N TRP A 62 11.38 2.26 3.29
CA TRP A 62 10.31 2.99 3.94
C TRP A 62 9.99 2.38 5.29
N GLU A 63 9.78 3.21 6.30
CA GLU A 63 9.36 2.76 7.63
C GLU A 63 8.22 3.64 8.11
N ASP A 64 7.25 3.03 8.76
CA ASP A 64 6.25 3.76 9.51
C ASP A 64 5.58 2.87 10.56
N PHE A 65 5.06 3.51 11.59
CA PHE A 65 4.13 2.89 12.52
C PHE A 65 2.72 3.14 12.01
N HIS A 66 1.93 2.08 11.90
CA HIS A 66 0.54 2.22 11.47
C HIS A 66 -0.44 1.55 12.43
N PRO A 67 -1.56 2.23 12.72
CA PRO A 67 -2.57 1.70 13.64
C PRO A 67 -3.45 0.62 13.01
N HIS A 68 -3.45 0.50 11.69
CA HIS A 68 -4.18 -0.49 10.92
C HIS A 68 -3.25 -1.60 10.44
N SER A 69 -3.81 -2.71 9.99
CA SER A 69 -3.00 -3.74 9.32
C SER A 69 -2.59 -3.26 7.93
N GLU A 70 -1.46 -3.77 7.46
CA GLU A 70 -0.98 -3.54 6.11
C GLU A 70 -0.55 -4.87 5.50
N THR A 71 -1.26 -5.31 4.48
CA THR A 71 -0.97 -6.56 3.79
C THR A 71 -0.43 -6.24 2.41
N ASN A 72 0.77 -6.73 2.12
CA ASN A 72 1.44 -6.53 0.85
C ASN A 72 1.41 -7.82 0.03
N PHE A 73 0.97 -7.72 -1.20
CA PHE A 73 1.07 -8.77 -2.21
C PHE A 73 2.06 -8.33 -3.26
N LEU A 74 3.18 -9.05 -3.38
CA LEU A 74 4.22 -8.67 -4.32
C LEU A 74 3.84 -9.12 -5.74
N VAL A 75 3.89 -8.17 -6.66
CA VAL A 75 3.59 -8.39 -8.07
C VAL A 75 4.87 -8.57 -8.87
N GLU A 76 5.90 -7.79 -8.57
CA GLU A 76 7.14 -7.78 -9.35
C GLU A 76 8.32 -7.40 -8.44
N GLY A 77 9.47 -7.99 -8.70
CA GLY A 77 10.71 -7.69 -7.98
C GLY A 77 10.88 -8.48 -6.70
N GLU A 78 11.45 -7.86 -5.69
CA GLU A 78 11.73 -8.47 -4.39
C GLU A 78 11.56 -7.43 -3.30
N LEU A 79 10.80 -7.78 -2.27
CA LEU A 79 10.50 -6.87 -1.15
C LEU A 79 10.88 -7.52 0.17
N TYR A 80 11.63 -6.80 0.97
CA TYR A 80 11.95 -7.18 2.33
C TYR A 80 11.01 -6.45 3.28
N ILE A 81 10.47 -7.18 4.26
CA ILE A 81 9.61 -6.60 5.30
C ILE A 81 10.11 -7.09 6.65
N GLU A 82 10.33 -6.16 7.58
CA GLU A 82 10.70 -6.47 8.95
C GLU A 82 9.73 -5.79 9.91
N SER A 83 9.34 -6.50 10.95
CA SER A 83 8.59 -5.97 12.08
C SER A 83 8.87 -6.81 13.32
N GLU A 84 9.12 -6.16 14.43
CA GLU A 84 9.38 -6.81 15.73
C GLU A 84 10.50 -7.86 15.65
N GLY A 85 11.55 -7.56 14.90
CA GLY A 85 12.72 -8.44 14.78
C GLY A 85 12.55 -9.60 13.80
N LYS A 86 11.38 -9.74 13.17
CA LYS A 86 11.15 -10.77 12.17
C LYS A 86 11.22 -10.16 10.77
N THR A 87 12.08 -10.73 9.92
CA THR A 87 12.21 -10.30 8.53
C THR A 87 11.71 -11.40 7.60
N VAL A 88 10.94 -11.00 6.60
CA VAL A 88 10.50 -11.87 5.52
C VAL A 88 10.92 -11.26 4.18
N ILE A 89 11.11 -12.12 3.20
CA ILE A 89 11.44 -11.72 1.83
C ILE A 89 10.32 -12.20 0.93
N LEU A 90 9.67 -11.27 0.25
CA LEU A 90 8.61 -11.59 -0.69
C LEU A 90 9.16 -11.66 -2.11
N ARG A 91 8.72 -12.68 -2.83
CA ARG A 91 8.88 -12.84 -4.27
C ARG A 91 7.52 -12.74 -4.93
N PRO A 92 7.43 -12.54 -6.25
CA PRO A 92 6.13 -12.40 -6.92
C PRO A 92 5.16 -13.53 -6.57
N GLY A 93 3.98 -13.15 -6.11
CA GLY A 93 2.96 -14.07 -5.64
C GLY A 93 2.92 -14.27 -4.12
N ASP A 94 3.97 -13.86 -3.41
CA ASP A 94 4.00 -13.93 -1.95
C ASP A 94 3.27 -12.74 -1.33
N SER A 95 2.75 -12.96 -0.13
CA SER A 95 2.13 -11.90 0.68
C SER A 95 2.55 -11.98 2.13
N ALA A 96 2.57 -10.83 2.78
CA ALA A 96 2.82 -10.72 4.20
C ALA A 96 2.03 -9.55 4.78
N ARG A 97 1.67 -9.65 6.05
CA ARG A 97 0.93 -8.61 6.75
C ARG A 97 1.69 -8.16 7.99
N VAL A 98 1.86 -6.85 8.10
CA VAL A 98 2.25 -6.22 9.35
C VAL A 98 0.97 -5.90 10.11
N ASN A 99 0.86 -6.41 11.32
CA ASN A 99 -0.35 -6.30 12.12
C ASN A 99 -0.53 -4.89 12.69
N PRO A 100 -1.77 -4.52 13.09
CA PRO A 100 -2.02 -3.19 13.64
C PRO A 100 -1.16 -2.89 14.86
N GLY A 101 -0.73 -1.63 14.99
CA GLY A 101 0.03 -1.18 16.14
C GLY A 101 1.50 -1.58 16.10
N GLN A 102 2.04 -1.83 14.92
CA GLN A 102 3.42 -2.23 14.73
C GLN A 102 4.18 -1.24 13.85
N LEU A 103 5.49 -1.17 14.07
CA LEU A 103 6.39 -0.49 13.16
C LEU A 103 6.74 -1.45 12.02
N GLY A 104 6.40 -1.07 10.80
CA GLY A 104 6.75 -1.82 9.60
C GLY A 104 7.95 -1.19 8.91
N ARG A 105 8.91 -2.02 8.51
CA ARG A 105 10.05 -1.62 7.71
C ARG A 105 10.01 -2.37 6.39
N TYR A 106 10.07 -1.62 5.31
CA TYR A 106 9.93 -2.15 3.95
C TYR A 106 11.10 -1.64 3.13
N TRP A 107 11.80 -2.54 2.42
CA TRP A 107 12.87 -2.09 1.53
C TRP A 107 12.99 -3.01 0.32
N ALA A 108 13.36 -2.40 -0.78
CA ALA A 108 13.65 -3.08 -2.03
C ALA A 108 15.06 -2.70 -2.47
N PRO A 109 16.04 -3.62 -2.37
CA PRO A 109 17.41 -3.31 -2.78
C PRO A 109 17.54 -2.93 -4.25
N VAL A 110 16.66 -3.45 -5.11
CA VAL A 110 16.64 -3.15 -6.54
C VAL A 110 15.30 -2.57 -6.95
N TYR A 111 14.22 -3.36 -6.84
CA TYR A 111 12.90 -2.96 -7.29
C TYR A 111 11.82 -3.85 -6.65
N ALA A 112 10.70 -3.25 -6.35
CA ALA A 112 9.51 -3.97 -5.94
C ALA A 112 8.25 -3.20 -6.37
N ARG A 113 7.25 -3.94 -6.87
CA ARG A 113 5.90 -3.42 -7.08
C ARG A 113 4.92 -4.32 -6.36
N MET A 114 4.10 -3.73 -5.53
CA MET A 114 3.17 -4.47 -4.68
C MET A 114 1.78 -3.82 -4.67
N VAL A 115 0.80 -4.66 -4.48
CA VAL A 115 -0.54 -4.22 -4.11
C VAL A 115 -0.63 -4.30 -2.59
N THR A 116 -1.10 -3.25 -1.97
CA THR A 116 -1.15 -3.14 -0.52
C THR A 116 -2.57 -2.87 -0.06
N VAL A 117 -3.03 -3.65 0.91
CA VAL A 117 -4.36 -3.50 1.49
C VAL A 117 -4.20 -3.06 2.93
N TYR A 118 -4.77 -1.90 3.25
CA TYR A 118 -4.87 -1.42 4.63
C TYR A 118 -6.18 -1.91 5.22
N GLY A 119 -6.11 -2.54 6.38
CA GLY A 119 -7.30 -2.91 7.14
C GLY A 119 -7.99 -1.69 7.75
N PRO A 120 -9.13 -1.91 8.41
CA PRO A 120 -9.89 -0.81 9.00
C PRO A 120 -9.10 -0.01 10.04
N ASN A 121 -9.38 1.28 10.08
CA ASN A 121 -8.85 2.19 11.10
C ASN A 121 -10.01 2.92 11.77
N PRO A 122 -10.82 2.19 12.57
CA PRO A 122 -12.09 2.73 13.08
C PRO A 122 -11.92 3.83 14.13
N GLN A 123 -10.75 3.94 14.74
CA GLN A 123 -10.46 4.96 15.74
C GLN A 123 -9.90 6.24 15.12
N GLY A 124 -9.53 6.22 13.85
CA GLY A 124 -8.95 7.38 13.18
C GLY A 124 -7.57 7.75 13.68
N ALA A 125 -6.86 6.82 14.33
CA ALA A 125 -5.50 7.08 14.78
C ALA A 125 -4.57 7.31 13.59
N GLU A 126 -3.57 8.17 13.78
CA GLU A 126 -2.64 8.52 12.71
C GLU A 126 -1.46 7.58 12.66
N SER A 127 -0.98 7.31 11.46
CA SER A 127 0.33 6.72 11.24
C SER A 127 1.41 7.74 11.57
N HIS A 128 2.57 7.29 12.00
CA HIS A 128 3.67 8.17 12.39
C HIS A 128 5.03 7.46 12.28
N SER A 129 6.10 8.16 12.61
CA SER A 129 7.47 7.63 12.60
C SER A 129 7.93 7.30 11.19
N PHE A 130 7.60 8.17 10.24
CA PHE A 130 7.94 7.98 8.84
C PHE A 130 9.45 8.14 8.62
N ARG A 131 10.02 7.21 7.86
CA ARG A 131 11.41 7.28 7.45
C ARG A 131 11.56 6.76 6.03
N TYR A 132 12.26 7.54 5.21
CA TYR A 132 12.63 7.15 3.85
C TYR A 132 14.15 7.19 3.74
N TYR A 133 14.71 6.25 3.01
CA TYR A 133 16.14 6.23 2.70
C TYR A 133 16.38 5.56 1.36
N GLU A 134 17.49 5.93 0.72
CA GLU A 134 17.89 5.32 -0.54
C GLU A 134 19.02 4.31 -0.29
N ILE A 135 19.02 3.29 -1.11
CA ILE A 135 20.00 2.21 -1.06
C ILE A 135 20.98 2.35 -2.21
#